data_fdc7e82ed5f4a197becdb7d4886bee0d
#
_entry.id   fdc7e82ed5f4a197becdb7d4886bee0d
#
_cell.length_a   1.000
_cell.length_b   1.000
_cell.length_c   1.000
_cell.angle_alpha   90.00
_cell.angle_beta   90.00
_cell.angle_gamma   90.00
#
_symmetry.space_group_name_H-M   'P 1'
#
loop_
_entity.id
_entity.type
_entity.pdbx_description
1 polymer ?
#
loop_
_entity_poly.entity_id
_entity_poly.type
_entity_poly.pdbx_seq_one_letter_code
_entity_poly.pdbx_strand_id
1 'polypeptide(L)'
;MSIRKTGITLWRGSSFSLRTVKREMTYFVQVLVFCEFAIFFIFTYTERNDKDVMTLRKTLGLSMGAIILLVMIGIYAFSFFNKGQSVVFSDAVLHTIQLNVSSADIFVEQTSSDSIEVKTTETRTSKFDIREKSNGQLAIQQNTKGFLSWLSFGSKPEVHISLPATQYDKLKIHALSGDIKLKDIAVTSVQIEASSGDIKADDLKAETYDLGTTSGDMELGQLGSDAKEVSIRSSSGDILVKTLTTDTLLAESTSGDVSIDAITLGRGKSTVTTTSGDIHITPIFNEDTSLSIYSSSGDQILTNKNDNQFSFTIRTSSGDIRVPSSYTLTTEKDHEVAGTTATTSSNTLTMEASSGDVKIKD
;
A
#
# COMPACT_ATOMS: atom_id res chain seq x y z
N MET A 1 42.35 15.87 15.71
CA MET A 1 40.96 15.88 16.15
C MET A 1 40.22 16.89 15.25
N SER A 2 39.77 16.46 14.10
CA SER A 2 39.17 17.34 13.06
C SER A 2 37.70 16.94 12.91
N ILE A 3 36.83 17.83 13.35
CA ILE A 3 35.37 17.68 13.23
C ILE A 3 35.03 17.97 11.78
N ARG A 4 34.72 16.91 10.97
CA ARG A 4 34.08 17.10 9.68
C ARG A 4 32.60 17.42 9.91
N LYS A 5 32.22 18.63 9.59
CA LYS A 5 30.81 19.03 9.45
C LYS A 5 30.20 18.22 8.33
N THR A 6 29.25 17.34 8.64
CA THR A 6 28.37 16.70 7.69
C THR A 6 27.51 17.78 7.03
N GLY A 7 27.74 17.99 5.75
CA GLY A 7 27.03 19.01 4.99
C GLY A 7 25.62 18.52 4.65
N ILE A 8 24.62 19.02 5.36
CA ILE A 8 23.23 18.97 4.91
C ILE A 8 23.11 19.98 3.78
N THR A 9 23.08 19.52 2.55
CA THR A 9 22.79 20.38 1.41
C THR A 9 21.27 20.48 1.27
N LEU A 10 20.68 21.44 1.95
CA LEU A 10 19.30 21.82 1.71
C LEU A 10 19.22 22.45 0.31
N TRP A 11 18.91 21.66 -0.68
CA TRP A 11 18.44 22.17 -1.97
C TRP A 11 17.04 22.75 -1.77
N ARG A 12 16.99 24.02 -1.48
CA ARG A 12 15.76 24.80 -1.51
C ARG A 12 15.33 24.95 -2.95
N GLY A 13 14.34 24.17 -3.33
CA GLY A 13 13.55 24.44 -4.51
C GLY A 13 14.19 23.95 -5.79
N SER A 14 13.46 23.09 -6.49
CA SER A 14 13.52 23.12 -7.94
C SER A 14 13.63 24.56 -8.37
N SER A 15 14.68 24.90 -9.06
CA SER A 15 14.73 26.11 -9.88
C SER A 15 13.64 25.97 -10.95
N PHE A 16 12.41 26.14 -10.56
CA PHE A 16 11.38 26.57 -11.48
C PHE A 16 11.94 27.84 -12.07
N SER A 17 12.56 27.68 -13.23
CA SER A 17 13.19 28.79 -13.92
C SER A 17 12.15 29.90 -13.96
N LEU A 18 12.52 31.09 -13.53
CA LEU A 18 11.70 32.31 -13.72
C LEU A 18 11.16 32.42 -15.15
N ARG A 19 11.82 31.79 -16.11
CA ARG A 19 11.38 31.59 -17.49
C ARG A 19 10.17 30.67 -17.63
N THR A 20 10.09 29.57 -16.86
CA THR A 20 8.93 28.63 -16.91
C THR A 20 7.71 29.28 -16.28
N VAL A 21 7.84 29.93 -15.12
CA VAL A 21 6.77 30.67 -14.47
C VAL A 21 6.32 31.86 -15.37
N LYS A 22 7.25 32.54 -15.99
CA LYS A 22 6.94 33.64 -16.91
C LYS A 22 6.24 33.15 -18.18
N ARG A 23 6.57 31.99 -18.69
CA ARG A 23 5.95 31.35 -19.85
C ARG A 23 4.53 30.88 -19.55
N GLU A 24 4.33 30.20 -18.42
CA GLU A 24 3.00 29.76 -17.94
C GLU A 24 2.11 30.98 -17.64
N MET A 25 2.64 32.00 -16.96
CA MET A 25 1.91 33.27 -16.75
C MET A 25 1.57 33.95 -18.07
N THR A 26 2.44 33.93 -19.08
CA THR A 26 2.16 34.54 -20.38
C THR A 26 1.05 33.80 -21.13
N TYR A 27 1.04 32.46 -21.11
CA TYR A 27 -0.07 31.66 -21.66
C TYR A 27 -1.38 31.93 -20.91
N PHE A 28 -1.31 32.01 -19.61
CA PHE A 28 -2.47 32.26 -18.75
C PHE A 28 -3.06 33.65 -18.99
N VAL A 29 -2.23 34.67 -19.10
CA VAL A 29 -2.65 36.05 -19.45
C VAL A 29 -3.22 36.10 -20.87
N GLN A 30 -2.66 35.36 -21.83
CA GLN A 30 -3.21 35.26 -23.18
C GLN A 30 -4.58 34.59 -23.22
N VAL A 31 -4.77 33.49 -22.49
CA VAL A 31 -6.08 32.82 -22.39
C VAL A 31 -7.12 33.74 -21.74
N LEU A 32 -6.72 34.52 -20.75
CA LEU A 32 -7.55 35.50 -20.09
C LEU A 32 -7.99 36.63 -21.02
N VAL A 33 -7.04 37.21 -21.74
CA VAL A 33 -7.32 38.27 -22.72
C VAL A 33 -8.24 37.72 -23.83
N PHE A 34 -8.06 36.46 -24.25
CA PHE A 34 -8.96 35.81 -25.22
C PHE A 34 -10.37 35.58 -24.63
N CYS A 35 -10.49 35.19 -23.37
CA CYS A 35 -11.79 35.04 -22.71
C CYS A 35 -12.48 36.41 -22.52
N GLU A 36 -11.76 37.46 -22.13
CA GLU A 36 -12.31 38.82 -22.07
C GLU A 36 -12.74 39.35 -23.45
N PHE A 37 -11.94 39.10 -24.47
CA PHE A 37 -12.30 39.46 -25.86
C PHE A 37 -13.52 38.65 -26.35
N ALA A 38 -13.61 37.36 -26.05
CA ALA A 38 -14.77 36.54 -26.43
C ALA A 38 -16.04 36.99 -25.70
N ILE A 39 -15.94 37.34 -24.43
CA ILE A 39 -17.05 37.87 -23.63
C ILE A 39 -17.45 39.26 -24.13
N PHE A 40 -16.48 40.12 -24.46
CA PHE A 40 -16.72 41.45 -25.05
C PHE A 40 -17.39 41.32 -26.44
N PHE A 41 -16.96 40.34 -27.26
CA PHE A 41 -17.58 40.12 -28.59
C PHE A 41 -19.02 39.57 -28.48
N ILE A 42 -19.29 38.71 -27.54
CA ILE A 42 -20.64 38.23 -27.24
C ILE A 42 -21.51 39.39 -26.73
N PHE A 43 -20.92 40.29 -25.96
CA PHE A 43 -21.60 41.47 -25.43
C PHE A 43 -21.95 42.50 -26.54
N THR A 44 -21.03 42.76 -27.46
CA THR A 44 -21.22 43.74 -28.55
C THR A 44 -22.13 43.23 -29.67
N TYR A 45 -22.16 41.92 -29.92
CA TYR A 45 -22.99 41.32 -30.96
C TYR A 45 -24.50 41.30 -30.60
N THR A 46 -24.86 41.48 -29.35
CA THR A 46 -26.24 41.45 -28.86
C THR A 46 -26.82 42.85 -28.57
N GLU A 47 -26.12 43.91 -28.93
CA GLU A 47 -26.56 45.30 -28.69
C GLU A 47 -27.51 45.81 -29.78
N ARG A 48 -28.70 45.20 -29.86
CA ARG A 48 -29.82 45.75 -30.61
C ARG A 48 -31.14 45.49 -29.88
N ASN A 49 -31.66 46.52 -29.21
CA ASN A 49 -32.99 46.69 -28.60
C ASN A 49 -33.26 45.99 -27.27
N ASP A 50 -33.15 46.67 -26.17
CA ASP A 50 -34.16 46.88 -25.11
C ASP A 50 -33.54 47.35 -23.79
N LYS A 51 -34.11 48.33 -23.14
CA LYS A 51 -33.58 48.91 -21.88
C LYS A 51 -33.63 47.93 -20.71
N ASP A 52 -34.56 46.98 -20.69
CA ASP A 52 -34.70 45.99 -19.63
C ASP A 52 -33.67 44.87 -19.74
N VAL A 53 -33.26 44.51 -20.94
CA VAL A 53 -32.19 43.55 -21.23
C VAL A 53 -30.83 44.10 -20.80
N MET A 54 -30.65 45.42 -20.79
CA MET A 54 -29.40 46.07 -20.42
C MET A 54 -29.08 45.96 -18.92
N THR A 55 -30.11 46.01 -18.05
CA THR A 55 -29.96 45.83 -16.59
C THR A 55 -29.68 44.40 -16.22
N LEU A 56 -30.38 43.45 -16.86
CA LEU A 56 -30.14 42.01 -16.67
C LEU A 56 -28.74 41.59 -17.14
N ARG A 57 -28.25 42.17 -18.22
CA ARG A 57 -26.89 41.94 -18.77
C ARG A 57 -25.78 42.47 -17.86
N LYS A 58 -25.97 43.66 -17.26
CA LYS A 58 -24.99 44.19 -16.31
C LYS A 58 -24.88 43.35 -15.05
N THR A 59 -25.99 42.85 -14.53
CA THR A 59 -26.00 41.95 -13.36
C THR A 59 -25.43 40.59 -13.70
N LEU A 60 -25.72 39.98 -14.87
CA LEU A 60 -25.13 38.74 -15.34
C LEU A 60 -23.62 38.87 -15.62
N GLY A 61 -23.18 39.97 -16.25
CA GLY A 61 -21.78 40.23 -16.50
C GLY A 61 -20.96 40.43 -15.22
N LEU A 62 -21.52 41.12 -14.23
CA LEU A 62 -20.90 41.28 -12.91
C LEU A 62 -20.83 39.94 -12.14
N SER A 63 -21.87 39.08 -12.23
CA SER A 63 -21.86 37.78 -11.59
C SER A 63 -20.88 36.80 -12.27
N MET A 64 -20.80 36.81 -13.60
CA MET A 64 -19.80 36.01 -14.33
C MET A 64 -18.37 36.48 -14.07
N GLY A 65 -18.13 37.78 -14.04
CA GLY A 65 -16.83 38.35 -13.70
C GLY A 65 -16.38 37.98 -12.28
N ALA A 66 -17.31 38.01 -11.33
CA ALA A 66 -17.05 37.56 -9.94
C ALA A 66 -16.74 36.07 -9.86
N ILE A 67 -17.44 35.23 -10.62
CA ILE A 67 -17.19 33.76 -10.68
C ILE A 67 -15.82 33.52 -11.32
N ILE A 68 -15.49 34.18 -12.42
CA ILE A 68 -14.17 34.03 -13.05
C ILE A 68 -13.06 34.51 -12.12
N LEU A 69 -13.24 35.60 -11.40
CA LEU A 69 -12.29 36.10 -10.41
C LEU A 69 -12.11 35.11 -9.25
N LEU A 70 -13.19 34.52 -8.76
CA LEU A 70 -13.13 33.46 -7.70
C LEU A 70 -12.44 32.20 -8.18
N VAL A 71 -12.71 31.75 -9.41
CA VAL A 71 -12.01 30.62 -10.02
C VAL A 71 -10.53 30.93 -10.19
N MET A 72 -10.18 32.15 -10.58
CA MET A 72 -8.79 32.59 -10.73
C MET A 72 -8.06 32.69 -9.42
N ILE A 73 -8.71 33.24 -8.39
CA ILE A 73 -8.16 33.28 -7.03
C ILE A 73 -7.99 31.82 -6.54
N GLY A 74 -8.93 30.93 -6.86
CA GLY A 74 -8.85 29.50 -6.56
C GLY A 74 -7.67 28.83 -7.24
N ILE A 75 -7.46 29.02 -8.55
CA ILE A 75 -6.34 28.46 -9.31
C ILE A 75 -5.00 29.08 -8.85
N TYR A 76 -4.96 30.36 -8.58
CA TYR A 76 -3.78 31.04 -8.06
C TYR A 76 -3.44 30.58 -6.64
N ALA A 77 -4.44 30.45 -5.78
CA ALA A 77 -4.29 29.87 -4.46
C ALA A 77 -3.81 28.40 -4.54
N PHE A 78 -4.36 27.61 -5.46
CA PHE A 78 -3.99 26.23 -5.69
C PHE A 78 -2.51 26.05 -6.05
N SER A 79 -1.96 26.91 -6.93
CA SER A 79 -0.55 26.86 -7.31
C SER A 79 0.42 27.29 -6.20
N PHE A 80 -0.05 28.00 -5.17
CA PHE A 80 0.76 28.35 -4.00
C PHE A 80 0.76 27.29 -2.90
N PHE A 81 -0.14 26.30 -2.96
CA PHE A 81 -0.35 25.38 -1.85
C PHE A 81 0.35 24.04 -1.97
N ASN A 82 0.81 23.65 -3.15
CA ASN A 82 1.57 22.43 -3.34
C ASN A 82 3.07 22.74 -3.34
N LYS A 83 3.70 22.62 -2.18
CA LYS A 83 5.16 22.68 -2.06
C LYS A 83 5.68 21.27 -1.87
N GLY A 84 6.56 20.83 -2.76
CA GLY A 84 7.35 19.63 -2.55
C GLY A 84 8.65 19.94 -1.79
N GLN A 85 9.06 19.05 -0.92
CA GLN A 85 10.43 19.01 -0.38
C GLN A 85 11.18 17.86 -1.06
N SER A 86 12.45 18.06 -1.38
CA SER A 86 13.38 16.99 -1.73
C SER A 86 14.57 17.09 -0.79
N VAL A 87 14.84 16.02 -0.09
CA VAL A 87 15.96 15.91 0.85
C VAL A 87 16.80 14.72 0.44
N VAL A 88 18.10 14.92 0.33
CA VAL A 88 19.05 13.87 -0.05
C VAL A 88 19.97 13.60 1.15
N PHE A 89 20.10 12.35 1.52
CA PHE A 89 21.01 11.88 2.55
C PHE A 89 22.13 11.08 1.92
N SER A 90 23.37 11.37 2.31
CA SER A 90 24.51 10.54 1.94
C SER A 90 24.50 9.25 2.77
N ASP A 91 24.59 8.14 2.10
CA ASP A 91 24.26 6.79 2.54
C ASP A 91 25.02 6.22 3.76
N ALA A 92 26.06 6.83 4.23
CA ALA A 92 27.08 6.10 5.00
C ALA A 92 26.66 5.55 6.37
N VAL A 93 25.46 5.83 6.90
CA VAL A 93 25.13 5.49 8.31
C VAL A 93 23.65 5.15 8.58
N LEU A 94 22.79 5.14 7.58
CA LEU A 94 21.37 4.89 7.82
C LEU A 94 21.03 3.41 7.73
N HIS A 95 20.59 2.83 8.84
CA HIS A 95 20.22 1.41 8.95
C HIS A 95 18.72 1.19 9.10
N THR A 96 18.01 2.19 9.63
CA THR A 96 16.58 2.09 9.92
C THR A 96 15.80 3.21 9.25
N ILE A 97 14.71 2.86 8.60
CA ILE A 97 13.80 3.82 7.97
C ILE A 97 12.46 3.73 8.68
N GLN A 98 12.02 4.84 9.27
CA GLN A 98 10.75 4.92 9.98
C GLN A 98 9.86 6.03 9.43
N LEU A 99 8.65 5.65 9.02
CA LEU A 99 7.61 6.56 8.58
C LEU A 99 6.43 6.53 9.54
N ASN A 100 5.95 7.71 9.94
CA ASN A 100 4.69 7.88 10.64
C ASN A 100 3.85 8.89 9.87
N VAL A 101 2.81 8.39 9.22
CA VAL A 101 2.03 9.14 8.24
C VAL A 101 0.55 9.09 8.60
N SER A 102 -0.14 10.22 8.50
CA SER A 102 -1.57 10.29 8.82
C SER A 102 -2.46 10.08 7.60
N SER A 103 -2.10 10.68 6.45
CA SER A 103 -3.01 10.71 5.29
C SER A 103 -2.30 10.83 3.95
N ALA A 104 -1.04 10.42 3.84
CA ALA A 104 -0.29 10.48 2.60
C ALA A 104 -0.14 9.10 1.99
N ASP A 105 -0.10 9.06 0.67
CA ASP A 105 0.33 7.86 -0.03
C ASP A 105 1.86 7.71 0.07
N ILE A 106 2.33 6.50 0.29
CA ILE A 106 3.74 6.18 0.54
C ILE A 106 4.26 5.31 -0.59
N PHE A 107 5.37 5.74 -1.18
CA PHE A 107 6.08 5.01 -2.22
C PHE A 107 7.51 4.81 -1.76
N VAL A 108 7.95 3.56 -1.65
CA VAL A 108 9.34 3.21 -1.33
C VAL A 108 9.86 2.30 -2.43
N GLU A 109 10.95 2.69 -3.06
CA GLU A 109 11.57 1.89 -4.10
C GLU A 109 13.09 1.87 -3.94
N GLN A 110 13.72 0.77 -4.31
CA GLN A 110 15.15 0.67 -4.39
C GLN A 110 15.65 1.11 -5.78
N THR A 111 16.71 1.87 -5.80
CA THR A 111 17.26 2.44 -7.02
C THR A 111 18.77 2.21 -7.12
N SER A 112 19.34 2.44 -8.30
CA SER A 112 20.80 2.40 -8.50
C SER A 112 21.54 3.65 -8.02
N SER A 113 20.87 4.56 -7.30
CA SER A 113 21.49 5.75 -6.73
C SER A 113 22.35 5.39 -5.52
N ASP A 114 23.42 6.16 -5.27
CA ASP A 114 24.30 6.00 -4.10
C ASP A 114 23.80 6.83 -2.88
N SER A 115 22.61 7.40 -2.96
CA SER A 115 22.07 8.27 -1.91
C SER A 115 20.58 8.04 -1.71
N ILE A 116 20.13 8.18 -0.46
CA ILE A 116 18.70 8.14 -0.13
C ILE A 116 18.08 9.48 -0.54
N GLU A 117 17.06 9.44 -1.36
CA GLU A 117 16.28 10.61 -1.72
C GLU A 117 14.86 10.51 -1.17
N VAL A 118 14.42 11.51 -0.43
CA VAL A 118 13.06 11.64 0.09
C VAL A 118 12.39 12.83 -0.58
N LYS A 119 11.38 12.57 -1.39
CA LYS A 119 10.52 13.59 -2.03
C LYS A 119 9.15 13.57 -1.36
N THR A 120 8.65 14.73 -0.98
CA THR A 120 7.32 14.84 -0.41
C THR A 120 6.49 15.86 -1.17
N THR A 121 5.22 15.55 -1.35
CA THR A 121 4.21 16.53 -1.81
C THR A 121 3.45 17.01 -0.58
N GLU A 122 3.66 18.28 -0.21
CA GLU A 122 3.03 18.88 0.95
C GLU A 122 1.78 19.66 0.56
N THR A 123 0.79 19.66 1.44
CA THR A 123 -0.39 20.49 1.33
C THR A 123 -0.35 21.61 2.36
N ARG A 124 -1.33 22.51 2.33
CA ARG A 124 -1.43 23.59 3.33
C ARG A 124 -1.55 23.05 4.76
N THR A 125 -2.27 21.94 4.92
CA THR A 125 -2.58 21.34 6.22
C THR A 125 -1.67 20.20 6.58
N SER A 126 -0.90 19.65 5.63
CA SER A 126 -0.04 18.50 5.79
C SER A 126 1.40 18.84 5.41
N LYS A 127 2.29 18.68 6.36
CA LYS A 127 3.73 18.91 6.19
C LYS A 127 4.52 17.73 6.71
N PHE A 128 5.70 17.51 6.15
CA PHE A 128 6.59 16.45 6.57
C PHE A 128 7.79 17.00 7.32
N ASP A 129 8.14 16.33 8.40
CA ASP A 129 9.35 16.52 9.15
C ASP A 129 10.27 15.34 8.89
N ILE A 130 11.39 15.60 8.21
CA ILE A 130 12.32 14.59 7.76
C ILE A 130 13.61 14.80 8.50
N ARG A 131 14.01 13.84 9.33
CA ARG A 131 15.17 13.95 10.21
C ARG A 131 16.00 12.68 10.23
N GLU A 132 17.30 12.86 10.17
CA GLU A 132 18.25 11.85 10.54
C GLU A 132 18.48 11.92 12.05
N LYS A 133 18.39 10.78 12.73
CA LYS A 133 18.69 10.64 14.15
C LYS A 133 20.11 10.10 14.35
N SER A 134 20.71 10.42 15.47
CA SER A 134 22.08 10.02 15.81
C SER A 134 22.34 8.51 15.89
N ASN A 135 21.28 7.70 15.90
CA ASN A 135 21.35 6.23 15.91
C ASN A 135 21.25 5.59 14.51
N GLY A 136 21.50 6.34 13.44
CA GLY A 136 21.39 5.83 12.07
C GLY A 136 19.95 5.59 11.60
N GLN A 137 18.99 6.28 12.18
CA GLN A 137 17.58 6.20 11.81
C GLN A 137 17.15 7.41 10.97
N LEU A 138 16.58 7.16 9.80
CA LEU A 138 15.82 8.15 9.06
C LEU A 138 14.37 8.15 9.57
N ALA A 139 13.93 9.25 10.15
CA ALA A 139 12.57 9.43 10.64
C ALA A 139 11.82 10.44 9.77
N ILE A 140 10.68 10.01 9.24
CA ILE A 140 9.77 10.83 8.44
C ILE A 140 8.42 10.86 9.16
N GLN A 141 8.00 12.06 9.55
CA GLN A 141 6.77 12.27 10.29
C GLN A 141 5.88 13.28 9.57
N GLN A 142 4.64 12.89 9.31
CA GLN A 142 3.63 13.81 8.80
C GLN A 142 3.00 14.59 9.96
N ASN A 143 3.02 15.91 9.84
CA ASN A 143 2.37 16.83 10.77
C ASN A 143 1.15 17.45 10.09
N THR A 144 -0.03 17.08 10.55
CA THR A 144 -1.29 17.62 10.05
C THR A 144 -1.79 18.70 11.00
N LYS A 145 -2.03 19.92 10.47
CA LYS A 145 -2.51 21.07 11.25
C LYS A 145 -3.83 21.57 10.71
N GLY A 146 -4.77 21.82 11.60
CA GLY A 146 -6.01 22.52 11.30
C GLY A 146 -7.28 21.69 11.50
N PHE A 147 -8.29 22.32 12.14
CA PHE A 147 -9.62 21.73 12.37
C PHE A 147 -10.37 21.42 11.06
N LEU A 148 -10.04 22.10 9.96
CA LEU A 148 -10.68 21.95 8.66
C LEU A 148 -9.83 21.12 7.65
N SER A 149 -8.97 20.23 8.15
CA SER A 149 -8.12 19.38 7.28
C SER A 149 -8.93 18.49 6.33
N TRP A 150 -10.17 18.14 6.69
CA TRP A 150 -11.11 17.39 5.85
C TRP A 150 -11.65 18.18 4.65
N LEU A 151 -11.53 19.53 4.66
CA LEU A 151 -11.91 20.42 3.57
C LEU A 151 -10.74 20.74 2.61
N SER A 152 -9.69 19.95 2.64
CA SER A 152 -8.55 20.12 1.73
C SER A 152 -8.95 19.74 0.30
N PHE A 153 -9.32 20.73 -0.48
CA PHE A 153 -9.44 20.59 -1.93
C PHE A 153 -8.03 20.69 -2.53
N GLY A 154 -7.53 19.60 -3.07
CA GLY A 154 -6.20 19.59 -3.72
C GLY A 154 -5.65 18.18 -3.89
N SER A 155 -4.41 18.07 -4.36
CA SER A 155 -3.68 16.80 -4.45
C SER A 155 -3.49 16.18 -3.07
N LYS A 156 -3.55 14.86 -3.01
CA LYS A 156 -3.17 14.10 -1.81
C LYS A 156 -1.70 14.39 -1.47
N PRO A 157 -1.35 14.45 -0.18
CA PRO A 157 0.06 14.45 0.21
C PRO A 157 0.69 13.11 -0.16
N GLU A 158 1.95 13.11 -0.56
CA GLU A 158 2.69 11.92 -0.97
C GLU A 158 4.10 11.95 -0.39
N VAL A 159 4.64 10.76 -0.14
CA VAL A 159 6.04 10.55 0.25
C VAL A 159 6.65 9.51 -0.69
N HIS A 160 7.66 9.91 -1.42
CA HIS A 160 8.47 9.04 -2.26
C HIS A 160 9.86 8.90 -1.66
N ILE A 161 10.29 7.67 -1.42
CA ILE A 161 11.60 7.35 -0.88
C ILE A 161 12.31 6.47 -1.89
N SER A 162 13.41 6.96 -2.42
CA SER A 162 14.32 6.19 -3.26
C SER A 162 15.52 5.77 -2.42
N LEU A 163 15.72 4.46 -2.31
CA LEU A 163 16.76 3.86 -1.49
C LEU A 163 17.90 3.32 -2.36
N PRO A 164 19.17 3.49 -2.00
CA PRO A 164 20.26 2.73 -2.58
C PRO A 164 20.03 1.21 -2.50
N ALA A 165 20.67 0.48 -3.42
CA ALA A 165 20.64 -0.99 -3.43
C ALA A 165 21.55 -1.57 -2.33
N THR A 166 21.43 -1.08 -1.11
CA THR A 166 22.09 -1.57 0.10
C THR A 166 21.10 -2.27 1.00
N GLN A 167 21.56 -3.13 1.87
CA GLN A 167 20.71 -3.80 2.84
C GLN A 167 20.51 -2.91 4.07
N TYR A 168 19.26 -2.69 4.42
CA TYR A 168 18.87 -1.96 5.64
C TYR A 168 18.47 -2.95 6.73
N ASP A 169 18.62 -2.55 8.01
CA ASP A 169 18.21 -3.41 9.12
C ASP A 169 16.68 -3.44 9.26
N LYS A 170 16.03 -2.28 9.13
CA LYS A 170 14.59 -2.19 9.38
C LYS A 170 13.89 -1.13 8.54
N LEU A 171 12.76 -1.54 7.95
CA LEU A 171 11.75 -0.64 7.39
C LEU A 171 10.50 -0.69 8.28
N LYS A 172 10.13 0.43 8.89
CA LYS A 172 8.94 0.58 9.70
C LYS A 172 8.02 1.66 9.14
N ILE A 173 6.80 1.28 8.80
CA ILE A 173 5.77 2.19 8.27
C ILE A 173 4.53 2.08 9.14
N HIS A 174 4.08 3.22 9.64
CA HIS A 174 2.78 3.35 10.30
C HIS A 174 1.98 4.42 9.56
N ALA A 175 0.84 4.02 8.97
CA ALA A 175 -0.05 4.89 8.21
C ALA A 175 -1.47 4.83 8.77
N LEU A 176 -2.12 5.97 8.99
CA LEU A 176 -3.53 5.97 9.37
C LEU A 176 -4.44 5.90 8.14
N SER A 177 -4.03 6.56 7.04
CA SER A 177 -4.78 6.57 5.79
C SER A 177 -3.84 6.88 4.63
N GLY A 178 -4.06 6.25 3.51
CA GLY A 178 -3.21 6.35 2.33
C GLY A 178 -2.62 5.01 1.94
N ASP A 179 -2.34 4.85 0.67
CA ASP A 179 -1.83 3.60 0.14
C ASP A 179 -0.32 3.49 0.35
N ILE A 180 0.15 2.27 0.58
CA ILE A 180 1.56 1.96 0.74
C ILE A 180 2.00 1.10 -0.45
N LYS A 181 2.98 1.59 -1.20
CA LYS A 181 3.56 0.86 -2.33
C LYS A 181 5.05 0.68 -2.13
N LEU A 182 5.48 -0.57 -2.10
CA LEU A 182 6.86 -0.98 -1.95
C LEU A 182 7.31 -1.70 -3.22
N LYS A 183 8.50 -1.38 -3.69
CA LYS A 183 9.04 -2.00 -4.88
C LYS A 183 10.54 -2.28 -4.75
N ASP A 184 10.95 -3.53 -5.06
CA ASP A 184 12.34 -3.95 -5.12
C ASP A 184 13.12 -3.66 -3.80
N ILE A 185 12.51 -3.92 -2.63
CA ILE A 185 13.09 -3.59 -1.33
C ILE A 185 13.80 -4.79 -0.71
N ALA A 186 15.03 -4.56 -0.23
CA ALA A 186 15.80 -5.55 0.54
C ALA A 186 16.16 -4.98 1.93
N VAL A 187 15.63 -5.62 2.98
CA VAL A 187 15.86 -5.23 4.38
C VAL A 187 15.92 -6.49 5.27
N THR A 188 16.42 -6.39 6.49
CA THR A 188 16.37 -7.52 7.41
C THR A 188 14.97 -7.71 8.02
N SER A 189 14.29 -6.61 8.35
CA SER A 189 12.96 -6.67 8.98
C SER A 189 12.02 -5.62 8.40
N VAL A 190 10.81 -6.04 8.06
CA VAL A 190 9.71 -5.15 7.60
C VAL A 190 8.61 -5.14 8.64
N GLN A 191 8.17 -3.95 9.03
CA GLN A 191 7.00 -3.76 9.86
C GLN A 191 6.10 -2.69 9.25
N ILE A 192 4.90 -3.06 8.85
CA ILE A 192 3.91 -2.16 8.24
C ILE A 192 2.59 -2.28 8.98
N GLU A 193 2.10 -1.16 9.44
CA GLU A 193 0.78 -1.05 10.07
C GLU A 193 -0.01 0.06 9.37
N ALA A 194 -1.12 -0.30 8.74
CA ALA A 194 -2.06 0.62 8.13
C ALA A 194 -3.43 0.54 8.85
N SER A 195 -4.11 1.67 9.01
CA SER A 195 -5.50 1.63 9.49
C SER A 195 -6.47 1.60 8.31
N SER A 196 -6.22 2.41 7.29
CA SER A 196 -7.04 2.42 6.06
C SER A 196 -6.12 2.72 4.88
N GLY A 197 -6.30 2.01 3.81
CA GLY A 197 -5.49 2.08 2.61
C GLY A 197 -4.87 0.74 2.27
N ASP A 198 -4.59 0.56 1.01
CA ASP A 198 -4.09 -0.69 0.49
C ASP A 198 -2.58 -0.79 0.68
N ILE A 199 -2.11 -2.01 0.90
CA ILE A 199 -0.69 -2.33 0.96
C ILE A 199 -0.32 -3.14 -0.28
N LYS A 200 0.52 -2.57 -1.13
CA LYS A 200 1.04 -3.25 -2.30
C LYS A 200 2.55 -3.37 -2.21
N ALA A 201 3.06 -4.59 -2.23
CA ALA A 201 4.48 -4.87 -2.21
C ALA A 201 4.87 -5.79 -3.38
N ASP A 202 5.83 -5.34 -4.18
CA ASP A 202 6.41 -6.10 -5.27
C ASP A 202 7.90 -6.34 -4.96
N ASP A 203 8.34 -7.60 -5.02
CA ASP A 203 9.73 -8.02 -4.80
C ASP A 203 10.32 -7.49 -3.47
N LEU A 204 9.66 -7.87 -2.37
CA LEU A 204 10.07 -7.49 -1.02
C LEU A 204 10.86 -8.63 -0.37
N LYS A 205 12.15 -8.38 -0.07
CA LYS A 205 13.07 -9.35 0.53
C LYS A 205 13.38 -8.99 1.97
N ALA A 206 12.99 -9.85 2.89
CA ALA A 206 13.31 -9.71 4.31
C ALA A 206 13.40 -11.07 5.01
N GLU A 207 14.06 -11.10 6.18
CA GLU A 207 14.04 -12.28 7.04
C GLU A 207 12.74 -12.34 7.88
N THR A 208 12.19 -11.17 8.24
CA THR A 208 10.96 -11.10 9.05
C THR A 208 9.99 -10.07 8.49
N TYR A 209 8.72 -10.46 8.44
CA TYR A 209 7.62 -9.62 7.98
C TYR A 209 6.52 -9.53 9.03
N ASP A 210 6.11 -8.32 9.35
CA ASP A 210 4.96 -8.02 10.19
C ASP A 210 4.09 -6.98 9.48
N LEU A 211 3.09 -7.46 8.73
CA LEU A 211 2.25 -6.67 7.85
C LEU A 211 0.82 -6.68 8.39
N GLY A 212 0.27 -5.52 8.66
CA GLY A 212 -1.09 -5.39 9.19
C GLY A 212 -1.88 -4.25 8.58
N THR A 213 -3.16 -4.49 8.31
CA THR A 213 -4.14 -3.45 7.98
C THR A 213 -5.43 -3.66 8.75
N THR A 214 -6.14 -2.58 9.05
CA THR A 214 -7.49 -2.69 9.62
C THR A 214 -8.55 -2.70 8.51
N SER A 215 -8.39 -1.85 7.50
CA SER A 215 -9.31 -1.79 6.35
C SER A 215 -8.50 -1.43 5.12
N GLY A 216 -8.47 -2.30 4.18
CA GLY A 216 -7.71 -2.20 2.94
C GLY A 216 -7.18 -3.57 2.52
N ASP A 217 -6.93 -3.71 1.26
CA ASP A 217 -6.45 -4.96 0.70
C ASP A 217 -4.92 -5.02 0.76
N MET A 218 -4.40 -6.24 0.88
CA MET A 218 -2.97 -6.50 0.76
C MET A 218 -2.70 -7.29 -0.52
N GLU A 219 -2.01 -6.67 -1.47
CA GLU A 219 -1.49 -7.33 -2.66
C GLU A 219 0.03 -7.48 -2.54
N LEU A 220 0.47 -8.68 -2.24
CA LEU A 220 1.86 -9.02 -2.01
C LEU A 220 2.35 -9.88 -3.17
N GLY A 221 3.24 -9.34 -3.99
CA GLY A 221 3.79 -10.02 -5.15
C GLY A 221 4.74 -11.14 -4.74
N GLN A 222 6.04 -10.92 -4.84
CA GLN A 222 7.04 -11.86 -4.37
C GLN A 222 7.56 -11.44 -2.99
N LEU A 223 7.37 -12.30 -1.99
CA LEU A 223 7.92 -12.13 -0.65
C LEU A 223 9.03 -13.15 -0.40
N GLY A 224 10.21 -12.65 -0.15
CA GLY A 224 11.38 -13.39 0.32
C GLY A 224 11.76 -14.65 -0.46
N SER A 225 13.04 -14.96 -0.48
CA SER A 225 13.52 -16.31 -0.80
C SER A 225 13.90 -17.09 0.46
N ASP A 226 14.10 -16.41 1.59
CA ASP A 226 14.66 -16.97 2.82
C ASP A 226 14.00 -16.35 4.07
N ALA A 227 12.70 -16.06 4.03
CA ALA A 227 11.99 -15.52 5.17
C ALA A 227 11.92 -16.56 6.29
N LYS A 228 12.20 -16.14 7.51
CA LYS A 228 12.09 -16.99 8.70
C LYS A 228 10.68 -16.96 9.27
N GLU A 229 10.13 -15.76 9.34
CA GLU A 229 8.82 -15.51 9.94
C GLU A 229 8.04 -14.47 9.15
N VAL A 230 6.83 -14.84 8.78
CA VAL A 230 5.89 -13.96 8.07
C VAL A 230 4.59 -13.89 8.83
N SER A 231 4.21 -12.69 9.26
CA SER A 231 2.93 -12.39 9.87
C SER A 231 2.17 -11.38 9.01
N ILE A 232 0.98 -11.76 8.55
CA ILE A 232 0.10 -10.94 7.71
C ILE A 232 -1.28 -10.91 8.37
N ARG A 233 -1.78 -9.70 8.68
CA ARG A 233 -3.06 -9.55 9.39
C ARG A 233 -3.94 -8.51 8.74
N SER A 234 -5.21 -8.86 8.50
CA SER A 234 -6.25 -7.92 8.09
C SER A 234 -7.48 -8.04 9.00
N SER A 235 -8.13 -6.93 9.31
CA SER A 235 -9.45 -7.02 9.94
C SER A 235 -10.57 -6.99 8.90
N SER A 236 -10.43 -6.17 7.87
CA SER A 236 -11.39 -6.12 6.75
C SER A 236 -10.62 -5.78 5.48
N GLY A 237 -10.61 -6.67 4.56
CA GLY A 237 -9.88 -6.59 3.30
C GLY A 237 -9.22 -7.92 2.97
N ASP A 238 -9.00 -8.13 1.71
CA ASP A 238 -8.46 -9.37 1.20
C ASP A 238 -6.94 -9.41 1.31
N ILE A 239 -6.42 -10.62 1.51
CA ILE A 239 -4.99 -10.89 1.52
C ILE A 239 -4.66 -11.73 0.29
N LEU A 240 -3.94 -11.15 -0.66
CA LEU A 240 -3.44 -11.83 -1.84
C LEU A 240 -1.91 -11.89 -1.79
N VAL A 241 -1.36 -13.10 -1.75
CA VAL A 241 0.09 -13.35 -1.83
C VAL A 241 0.36 -14.20 -3.07
N LYS A 242 1.14 -13.68 -4.02
CA LYS A 242 1.47 -14.42 -5.25
C LYS A 242 2.52 -15.49 -5.02
N THR A 243 3.61 -15.12 -4.35
CA THR A 243 4.71 -16.06 -4.07
C THR A 243 5.34 -15.76 -2.72
N LEU A 244 5.53 -16.79 -1.91
CA LEU A 244 6.15 -16.69 -0.59
C LEU A 244 7.02 -17.90 -0.32
N THR A 245 8.23 -17.68 0.22
CA THR A 245 9.05 -18.73 0.81
C THR A 245 9.38 -18.36 2.25
N THR A 246 9.00 -19.20 3.20
CA THR A 246 9.17 -18.91 4.64
C THR A 246 9.25 -20.20 5.47
N ASP A 247 9.93 -20.12 6.61
CA ASP A 247 9.89 -21.22 7.60
C ASP A 247 8.53 -21.24 8.31
N THR A 248 7.98 -20.10 8.69
CA THR A 248 6.69 -20.01 9.38
C THR A 248 5.83 -18.89 8.82
N LEU A 249 4.54 -19.17 8.65
CA LEU A 249 3.51 -18.22 8.25
C LEU A 249 2.41 -18.11 9.29
N LEU A 250 2.05 -16.88 9.64
CA LEU A 250 0.78 -16.54 10.27
C LEU A 250 0.03 -15.59 9.35
N ALA A 251 -1.07 -16.05 8.75
CA ALA A 251 -1.97 -15.20 7.95
C ALA A 251 -3.36 -15.21 8.59
N GLU A 252 -3.83 -14.03 8.97
CA GLU A 252 -5.10 -13.86 9.68
C GLU A 252 -5.96 -12.79 9.03
N SER A 253 -7.21 -13.14 8.70
CA SER A 253 -8.23 -12.16 8.34
C SER A 253 -9.47 -12.32 9.23
N THR A 254 -10.14 -11.21 9.58
CA THR A 254 -11.43 -11.32 10.23
C THR A 254 -12.55 -11.34 9.21
N SER A 255 -12.51 -10.44 8.23
CA SER A 255 -13.50 -10.41 7.13
C SER A 255 -12.75 -10.10 5.84
N GLY A 256 -12.64 -11.06 4.99
CA GLY A 256 -11.93 -10.98 3.73
C GLY A 256 -11.30 -12.32 3.38
N ASP A 257 -11.07 -12.51 2.12
CA ASP A 257 -10.50 -13.74 1.59
C ASP A 257 -8.98 -13.77 1.77
N VAL A 258 -8.45 -14.98 1.95
CA VAL A 258 -7.01 -15.21 2.01
C VAL A 258 -6.60 -16.10 0.85
N SER A 259 -5.90 -15.53 -0.12
CA SER A 259 -5.42 -16.24 -1.29
C SER A 259 -3.88 -16.24 -1.35
N ILE A 260 -3.29 -17.44 -1.36
CA ILE A 260 -1.86 -17.62 -1.48
C ILE A 260 -1.58 -18.54 -2.66
N ASP A 261 -1.18 -17.96 -3.80
CA ASP A 261 -1.06 -18.66 -5.07
C ASP A 261 0.08 -19.68 -5.09
N ALA A 262 1.20 -19.35 -4.45
CA ALA A 262 2.32 -20.28 -4.29
C ALA A 262 3.08 -20.00 -3.00
N ILE A 263 3.13 -20.98 -2.11
CA ILE A 263 3.89 -20.86 -0.88
C ILE A 263 4.80 -22.07 -0.67
N THR A 264 6.08 -21.81 -0.43
CA THR A 264 7.03 -22.82 0.02
C THR A 264 7.20 -22.67 1.53
N LEU A 265 6.80 -23.71 2.27
CA LEU A 265 6.88 -23.76 3.73
C LEU A 265 8.07 -24.57 4.18
N GLY A 266 8.90 -23.98 5.04
CA GLY A 266 10.02 -24.62 5.71
C GLY A 266 9.59 -25.41 6.95
N ARG A 267 10.58 -25.73 7.78
CA ARG A 267 10.34 -26.46 9.05
C ARG A 267 9.62 -25.54 10.04
N GLY A 268 8.49 -25.95 10.52
CA GLY A 268 7.75 -25.18 11.51
C GLY A 268 6.25 -25.34 11.43
N LYS A 269 5.56 -24.48 12.18
CA LYS A 269 4.09 -24.44 12.21
C LYS A 269 3.61 -23.17 11.51
N SER A 270 2.86 -23.37 10.45
CA SER A 270 2.21 -22.29 9.72
C SER A 270 0.70 -22.35 9.95
N THR A 271 0.08 -21.19 10.06
CA THR A 271 -1.36 -21.06 10.32
C THR A 271 -1.97 -20.02 9.37
N VAL A 272 -3.09 -20.38 8.77
CA VAL A 272 -3.92 -19.49 7.97
C VAL A 272 -5.33 -19.51 8.54
N THR A 273 -5.86 -18.34 8.90
CA THR A 273 -7.14 -18.23 9.59
C THR A 273 -8.00 -17.12 9.02
N THR A 274 -9.28 -17.38 8.82
CA THR A 274 -10.28 -16.34 8.59
C THR A 274 -11.51 -16.58 9.46
N THR A 275 -12.18 -15.49 9.85
CA THR A 275 -13.48 -15.64 10.52
C THR A 275 -14.59 -15.68 9.48
N SER A 276 -14.56 -14.79 8.49
CA SER A 276 -15.54 -14.77 7.39
C SER A 276 -14.80 -14.46 6.10
N GLY A 277 -14.72 -15.42 5.24
CA GLY A 277 -14.02 -15.34 3.96
C GLY A 277 -13.47 -16.69 3.55
N ASP A 278 -13.14 -16.82 2.30
CA ASP A 278 -12.62 -18.06 1.74
C ASP A 278 -11.09 -18.12 1.86
N ILE A 279 -10.56 -19.34 1.96
CA ILE A 279 -9.13 -19.56 1.98
C ILE A 279 -8.73 -20.41 0.77
N HIS A 280 -7.85 -19.84 -0.05
CA HIS A 280 -7.21 -20.55 -1.17
C HIS A 280 -5.71 -20.59 -0.99
N ILE A 281 -5.12 -21.80 -0.99
CA ILE A 281 -3.68 -21.96 -0.81
C ILE A 281 -3.11 -23.07 -1.69
N THR A 282 -1.95 -22.80 -2.28
CA THR A 282 -1.19 -23.79 -3.05
C THR A 282 0.19 -23.95 -2.39
N PRO A 283 0.34 -24.91 -1.46
CA PRO A 283 1.59 -25.10 -0.73
C PRO A 283 2.59 -25.99 -1.46
N ILE A 284 3.86 -25.79 -1.12
CA ILE A 284 4.96 -26.72 -1.31
C ILE A 284 5.49 -27.00 0.09
N PHE A 285 5.43 -28.25 0.54
CA PHE A 285 5.92 -28.67 1.84
C PHE A 285 7.37 -29.13 1.75
N ASN A 286 8.24 -28.54 2.54
CA ASN A 286 9.52 -29.13 2.85
C ASN A 286 9.37 -30.22 3.93
N GLU A 287 10.48 -30.77 4.41
CA GLU A 287 10.43 -31.77 5.49
C GLU A 287 10.01 -31.13 6.82
N ASP A 288 9.27 -31.88 7.64
CA ASP A 288 8.80 -31.50 8.98
C ASP A 288 7.93 -30.21 9.00
N THR A 289 7.13 -30.02 7.96
CA THR A 289 6.21 -28.88 7.86
C THR A 289 4.84 -29.21 8.47
N SER A 290 4.29 -28.27 9.23
CA SER A 290 2.91 -28.34 9.73
C SER A 290 2.12 -27.13 9.25
N LEU A 291 1.02 -27.36 8.51
CA LEU A 291 0.11 -26.31 8.06
C LEU A 291 -1.26 -26.52 8.69
N SER A 292 -1.79 -25.48 9.32
CA SER A 292 -3.14 -25.46 9.87
C SER A 292 -3.97 -24.35 9.20
N ILE A 293 -5.16 -24.70 8.74
CA ILE A 293 -6.09 -23.79 8.06
C ILE A 293 -7.41 -23.79 8.82
N TYR A 294 -7.88 -22.63 9.24
CA TYR A 294 -9.09 -22.47 10.04
C TYR A 294 -10.02 -21.43 9.42
N SER A 295 -11.31 -21.74 9.32
CA SER A 295 -12.34 -20.76 9.00
C SER A 295 -13.55 -20.95 9.93
N SER A 296 -14.20 -19.86 10.32
CA SER A 296 -15.52 -19.96 10.96
C SER A 296 -16.62 -20.01 9.92
N SER A 297 -16.54 -19.16 8.89
CA SER A 297 -17.47 -19.17 7.75
C SER A 297 -16.68 -18.89 6.48
N GLY A 298 -16.83 -19.77 5.52
CA GLY A 298 -16.15 -19.68 4.23
C GLY A 298 -15.51 -21.00 3.83
N ASP A 299 -15.33 -21.16 2.55
CA ASP A 299 -14.77 -22.36 1.98
C ASP A 299 -13.25 -22.40 2.10
N GLN A 300 -12.72 -23.61 2.26
CA GLN A 300 -11.28 -23.83 2.27
C GLN A 300 -10.88 -24.66 1.07
N ILE A 301 -9.98 -24.14 0.25
CA ILE A 301 -9.44 -24.87 -0.89
C ILE A 301 -7.92 -24.93 -0.80
N LEU A 302 -7.39 -26.12 -0.69
CA LEU A 302 -5.97 -26.39 -0.84
C LEU A 302 -5.74 -27.05 -2.20
N THR A 303 -4.80 -26.54 -2.98
CA THR A 303 -4.43 -27.12 -4.27
C THR A 303 -3.04 -27.76 -4.16
N ASN A 304 -2.96 -29.08 -4.32
CA ASN A 304 -1.73 -29.86 -4.21
C ASN A 304 -1.05 -30.07 -5.57
N LYS A 305 -0.66 -28.98 -6.25
CA LYS A 305 -0.06 -29.04 -7.59
C LYS A 305 1.30 -29.73 -7.67
N ASN A 306 1.98 -29.90 -6.54
CA ASN A 306 3.38 -30.32 -6.50
C ASN A 306 3.57 -31.73 -5.92
N ASP A 307 2.54 -32.58 -5.95
CA ASP A 307 2.57 -33.92 -5.39
C ASP A 307 3.15 -33.98 -3.97
N ASN A 308 2.82 -32.96 -3.13
CA ASN A 308 3.29 -32.93 -1.77
C ASN A 308 2.82 -34.17 -1.00
N GLN A 309 3.73 -34.67 -0.17
CA GLN A 309 3.44 -35.80 0.72
C GLN A 309 3.16 -35.27 2.13
N PHE A 310 1.97 -35.58 2.65
CA PHE A 310 1.54 -35.16 3.98
C PHE A 310 0.47 -36.13 4.54
N SER A 311 0.37 -36.17 5.84
CA SER A 311 -0.80 -36.72 6.53
C SER A 311 -1.77 -35.56 6.78
N PHE A 312 -3.07 -35.81 6.67
CA PHE A 312 -4.07 -34.77 6.82
C PHE A 312 -5.21 -35.16 7.75
N THR A 313 -5.77 -34.15 8.39
CA THR A 313 -7.01 -34.22 9.14
C THR A 313 -7.89 -33.05 8.75
N ILE A 314 -9.10 -33.33 8.29
CA ILE A 314 -10.07 -32.32 7.86
C ILE A 314 -11.33 -32.47 8.69
N ARG A 315 -11.85 -31.38 9.21
CA ARG A 315 -13.10 -31.32 9.97
C ARG A 315 -13.95 -30.15 9.52
N THR A 316 -15.24 -30.38 9.43
CA THR A 316 -16.24 -29.31 9.29
C THR A 316 -17.45 -29.63 10.19
N SER A 317 -18.10 -28.59 10.73
CA SER A 317 -19.34 -28.82 11.46
C SER A 317 -20.55 -28.77 10.54
N SER A 318 -20.46 -28.03 9.44
CA SER A 318 -21.51 -27.92 8.41
C SER A 318 -20.86 -27.59 7.07
N GLY A 319 -20.95 -28.51 6.14
CA GLY A 319 -20.36 -28.42 4.80
C GLY A 319 -19.83 -29.78 4.33
N ASP A 320 -19.46 -29.83 3.08
CA ASP A 320 -18.93 -31.02 2.45
C ASP A 320 -17.39 -31.09 2.56
N ILE A 321 -16.86 -32.29 2.80
CA ILE A 321 -15.43 -32.56 2.71
C ILE A 321 -15.15 -33.29 1.39
N ARG A 322 -14.21 -32.78 0.60
CA ARG A 322 -13.83 -33.40 -0.68
C ARG A 322 -12.31 -33.52 -0.77
N VAL A 323 -11.84 -34.74 -0.95
CA VAL A 323 -10.42 -35.05 -1.15
C VAL A 323 -10.25 -35.89 -2.42
N PRO A 324 -9.08 -35.86 -3.08
CA PRO A 324 -8.81 -36.71 -4.24
C PRO A 324 -8.95 -38.19 -3.92
N SER A 325 -9.52 -38.95 -4.84
CA SER A 325 -9.69 -40.41 -4.68
C SER A 325 -8.36 -41.20 -4.69
N SER A 326 -7.29 -40.56 -5.07
CA SER A 326 -5.92 -41.07 -5.05
C SER A 326 -5.35 -41.19 -3.62
N TYR A 327 -5.94 -40.47 -2.65
CA TYR A 327 -5.46 -40.45 -1.28
C TYR A 327 -5.92 -41.64 -0.46
N THR A 328 -5.05 -42.11 0.46
CA THR A 328 -5.38 -43.21 1.35
C THR A 328 -6.07 -42.69 2.61
N LEU A 329 -7.35 -43.03 2.79
CA LEU A 329 -8.13 -42.60 3.94
C LEU A 329 -7.96 -43.59 5.12
N THR A 330 -7.79 -43.02 6.30
CA THR A 330 -7.77 -43.73 7.59
C THR A 330 -9.07 -43.54 8.37
N THR A 331 -9.73 -42.40 8.15
CA THR A 331 -11.04 -42.05 8.72
C THR A 331 -11.88 -41.41 7.64
N GLU A 332 -13.12 -41.86 7.53
CA GLU A 332 -14.13 -41.30 6.62
C GLU A 332 -15.47 -41.25 7.34
N LYS A 333 -15.89 -40.06 7.75
CA LYS A 333 -17.17 -39.76 8.39
C LYS A 333 -17.72 -38.49 7.77
N ASP A 334 -19.00 -38.22 7.93
CA ASP A 334 -19.68 -37.09 7.34
C ASP A 334 -18.95 -35.74 7.56
N HIS A 335 -18.39 -35.53 8.71
CA HIS A 335 -17.75 -34.26 9.12
C HIS A 335 -16.27 -34.41 9.54
N GLU A 336 -15.68 -35.55 9.28
CA GLU A 336 -14.27 -35.79 9.59
C GLU A 336 -13.65 -36.75 8.59
N VAL A 337 -12.64 -36.32 7.88
CA VAL A 337 -11.85 -37.12 6.95
C VAL A 337 -10.39 -37.00 7.33
N ALA A 338 -9.72 -38.13 7.52
CA ALA A 338 -8.27 -38.18 7.76
C ALA A 338 -7.61 -39.21 6.86
N GLY A 339 -6.37 -38.98 6.51
CA GLY A 339 -5.63 -39.85 5.62
C GLY A 339 -4.22 -39.36 5.34
N THR A 340 -3.66 -39.91 4.27
CA THR A 340 -2.31 -39.55 3.82
C THR A 340 -2.21 -39.62 2.30
N THR A 341 -1.38 -38.76 1.75
CA THR A 341 -1.03 -38.79 0.32
C THR A 341 0.07 -39.81 0.02
N ALA A 342 0.83 -40.24 1.04
CA ALA A 342 1.94 -41.18 0.89
C ALA A 342 2.10 -42.07 2.13
N THR A 343 2.86 -43.16 1.99
CA THR A 343 3.06 -44.17 3.03
C THR A 343 3.82 -43.62 4.26
N THR A 344 4.71 -42.66 4.06
CA THR A 344 5.51 -42.02 5.11
C THR A 344 5.69 -40.55 4.80
N SER A 345 5.24 -39.68 5.68
CA SER A 345 5.50 -38.26 5.60
C SER A 345 5.56 -37.67 7.01
N SER A 346 6.52 -36.78 7.25
CA SER A 346 6.60 -35.99 8.48
C SER A 346 5.72 -34.74 8.41
N ASN A 347 5.24 -34.40 7.21
CA ASN A 347 4.40 -33.21 7.00
C ASN A 347 2.96 -33.45 7.44
N THR A 348 2.37 -32.43 8.03
CA THR A 348 0.99 -32.49 8.53
C THR A 348 0.16 -31.34 8.02
N LEU A 349 -1.06 -31.65 7.62
CA LEU A 349 -2.09 -30.69 7.22
C LEU A 349 -3.31 -30.84 8.12
N THR A 350 -3.75 -29.73 8.71
CA THR A 350 -5.03 -29.67 9.42
C THR A 350 -5.91 -28.62 8.76
N MET A 351 -7.14 -28.98 8.44
CA MET A 351 -8.13 -28.04 7.89
C MET A 351 -9.41 -28.15 8.74
N GLU A 352 -9.85 -27.03 9.30
CA GLU A 352 -11.05 -27.02 10.15
C GLU A 352 -11.95 -25.83 9.75
N ALA A 353 -13.22 -26.14 9.44
CA ALA A 353 -14.25 -25.16 9.20
C ALA A 353 -15.42 -25.33 10.17
N SER A 354 -16.03 -24.26 10.64
CA SER A 354 -17.31 -24.39 11.34
C SER A 354 -18.45 -24.43 10.34
N SER A 355 -18.40 -23.59 9.30
CA SER A 355 -19.39 -23.61 8.21
C SER A 355 -18.68 -23.30 6.90
N GLY A 356 -18.83 -24.17 5.94
CA GLY A 356 -18.21 -24.09 4.63
C GLY A 356 -17.64 -25.42 4.14
N ASP A 357 -17.46 -25.52 2.85
CA ASP A 357 -16.87 -26.71 2.23
C ASP A 357 -15.36 -26.72 2.41
N VAL A 358 -14.80 -27.90 2.65
CA VAL A 358 -13.36 -28.07 2.72
C VAL A 358 -12.88 -29.01 1.63
N LYS A 359 -11.98 -28.52 0.80
CA LYS A 359 -11.60 -29.20 -0.43
C LYS A 359 -10.07 -29.26 -0.61
N ILE A 360 -9.56 -30.47 -0.85
CA ILE A 360 -8.22 -30.65 -1.42
C ILE A 360 -8.40 -30.99 -2.91
N LYS A 361 -7.61 -30.33 -3.76
CA LYS A 361 -7.53 -30.56 -5.20
C LYS A 361 -6.11 -30.97 -5.58
N ASP A 362 -5.96 -31.82 -6.59
CA ASP A 362 -4.68 -32.11 -7.26
C ASP A 362 -4.39 -31.07 -8.33
#